data_48f66b01d93a88d2ca7bd134f007b12b
#
_entry.id   48f66b01d93a88d2ca7bd134f007b12b
#
_cell.length_a   1.000
_cell.length_b   1.000
_cell.length_c   1.000
_cell.angle_alpha   90.00
_cell.angle_beta   90.00
_cell.angle_gamma   90.00
#
_symmetry.space_group_name_H-M   'P 1'
#
loop_
_entity.id
_entity.type
_entity.pdbx_description
1 polymer ?
#
loop_
_entity_poly.entity_id
_entity_poly.type
_entity_poly.pdbx_seq_one_letter_code
_entity_poly.pdbx_strand_id
1 'polypeptide(L)'
;MFYQVMRTELIKLRRAPVWIAFFALTALSAVMGTFNYLNNTGILTQQWYSLWTQHTLFAGFFFLPSLLGVLCACLWRMEHCEHNWNALMSCPVPLWMIFGGKLAVAAALSFLTQAATGAFYLISGVYAGFDAPLPPE
;
A
#
# COMPACT_ATOMS: atom_id res chain seq x y z
N MET A 1 14.17 -19.94 10.60
CA MET A 1 13.29 -20.55 9.60
C MET A 1 12.25 -19.55 9.08
N PHE A 2 11.38 -18.95 9.87
CA PHE A 2 10.38 -17.93 9.42
C PHE A 2 11.04 -16.72 8.71
N TYR A 3 12.12 -16.17 9.26
CA TYR A 3 12.88 -15.08 8.63
C TYR A 3 13.39 -15.44 7.22
N GLN A 4 13.83 -16.68 7.01
CA GLN A 4 14.28 -17.15 5.70
C GLN A 4 13.11 -17.20 4.70
N VAL A 5 11.93 -17.64 5.14
CA VAL A 5 10.70 -17.63 4.32
C VAL A 5 10.35 -16.19 3.93
N MET A 6 10.30 -15.27 4.87
CA MET A 6 10.05 -13.85 4.59
C MET A 6 11.06 -13.25 3.60
N ARG A 7 12.34 -13.55 3.79
CA ARG A 7 13.39 -13.08 2.88
C ARG A 7 13.20 -13.62 1.47
N THR A 8 12.80 -14.87 1.33
CA THR A 8 12.52 -15.48 0.03
C THR A 8 11.34 -14.79 -0.66
N GLU A 9 10.25 -14.52 0.06
CA GLU A 9 9.09 -13.79 -0.47
C GLU A 9 9.46 -12.36 -0.90
N LEU A 10 10.28 -11.66 -0.13
CA LEU A 10 10.78 -10.32 -0.49
C LEU A 10 11.66 -10.34 -1.75
N ILE A 11 12.50 -11.36 -1.92
CA ILE A 11 13.33 -11.52 -3.13
C ILE A 11 12.47 -11.79 -4.37
N LYS A 12 11.42 -12.62 -4.23
CA LYS A 12 10.45 -12.86 -5.30
C LYS A 12 9.74 -11.56 -5.69
N LEU A 13 9.31 -10.80 -4.71
CA LEU A 13 8.62 -9.53 -4.93
C LEU A 13 9.52 -8.49 -5.61
N ARG A 14 10.80 -8.45 -5.29
CA ARG A 14 11.76 -7.53 -5.92
C ARG A 14 11.82 -7.70 -7.45
N ARG A 15 11.57 -8.91 -7.95
CA ARG A 15 11.54 -9.21 -9.40
C ARG A 15 10.18 -8.97 -10.03
N ALA A 16 9.13 -8.82 -9.22
CA ALA A 16 7.78 -8.54 -9.71
C ALA A 16 7.54 -7.02 -9.74
N PRO A 17 6.94 -6.46 -10.79
CA PRO A 17 6.70 -5.01 -10.89
C PRO A 17 5.58 -4.51 -9.95
N VAL A 18 4.94 -5.40 -9.22
CA VAL A 18 3.78 -5.10 -8.35
C VAL A 18 4.09 -4.02 -7.30
N TRP A 19 5.28 -4.01 -6.71
CA TRP A 19 5.65 -3.00 -5.72
C TRP A 19 5.70 -1.59 -6.32
N ILE A 20 6.03 -1.45 -7.61
CA ILE A 20 6.01 -0.17 -8.33
C ILE A 20 4.57 0.35 -8.39
N ALA A 21 3.60 -0.53 -8.66
CA ALA A 21 2.20 -0.16 -8.70
C ALA A 21 1.71 0.40 -7.34
N PHE A 22 2.17 -0.17 -6.21
CA PHE A 22 1.84 0.34 -4.89
C PHE A 22 2.24 1.81 -4.71
N PHE A 23 3.47 2.17 -5.05
CA PHE A 23 3.95 3.55 -4.92
C PHE A 23 3.35 4.48 -5.97
N ALA A 24 3.23 4.03 -7.21
CA ALA A 24 2.67 4.84 -8.30
C ALA A 24 1.19 5.19 -8.05
N LEU A 25 0.37 4.21 -7.62
CA LEU A 25 -1.03 4.45 -7.33
C LEU A 25 -1.23 5.22 -6.03
N THR A 26 -0.34 5.09 -5.04
CA THR A 26 -0.35 5.94 -3.85
C THR A 26 -0.06 7.39 -4.21
N ALA A 27 0.93 7.65 -5.06
CA ALA A 27 1.20 9.01 -5.55
C ALA A 27 0.03 9.56 -6.37
N LEU A 28 -0.57 8.74 -7.24
CA LEU A 28 -1.75 9.12 -8.01
C LEU A 28 -2.93 9.48 -7.10
N SER A 29 -3.19 8.67 -6.05
CA SER A 29 -4.25 8.96 -5.08
C SER A 29 -4.04 10.28 -4.35
N ALA A 30 -2.79 10.61 -4.02
CA ALA A 30 -2.42 11.87 -3.38
C ALA A 30 -2.69 13.06 -4.32
N VAL A 31 -2.30 12.94 -5.59
CA VAL A 31 -2.59 13.98 -6.60
C VAL A 31 -4.09 14.16 -6.77
N MET A 32 -4.86 13.08 -6.90
CA MET A 32 -6.33 13.14 -7.02
C MET A 32 -6.98 13.76 -5.79
N GLY A 33 -6.56 13.36 -4.59
CA GLY A 33 -7.08 13.89 -3.33
C GLY A 33 -6.80 15.38 -3.18
N THR A 34 -5.57 15.81 -3.47
CA THR A 34 -5.18 17.22 -3.43
C THR A 34 -5.94 18.05 -4.48
N PHE A 35 -6.01 17.54 -5.71
CA PHE A 35 -6.74 18.22 -6.80
C PHE A 35 -8.23 18.37 -6.46
N ASN A 36 -8.85 17.32 -5.92
CA ASN A 36 -10.25 17.37 -5.51
C ASN A 36 -10.47 18.38 -4.37
N TYR A 37 -9.57 18.41 -3.38
CA TYR A 37 -9.62 19.41 -2.32
C TYR A 37 -9.54 20.85 -2.88
N LEU A 38 -8.56 21.14 -3.72
CA LEU A 38 -8.34 22.50 -4.26
C LEU A 38 -9.51 23.00 -5.13
N ASN A 39 -10.20 22.10 -5.82
CA ASN A 39 -11.38 22.47 -6.62
C ASN A 39 -12.67 22.62 -5.80
N ASN A 40 -12.68 22.19 -4.55
CA ASN A 40 -13.89 22.18 -3.69
C ASN A 40 -13.68 22.97 -2.38
N THR A 41 -12.77 23.93 -2.34
CA THR A 41 -12.46 24.73 -1.16
C THR A 41 -13.66 25.51 -0.61
N GLY A 42 -14.66 25.82 -1.43
CA GLY A 42 -15.90 26.46 -1.01
C GLY A 42 -16.80 25.57 -0.13
N ILE A 43 -16.64 24.25 -0.22
CA ILE A 43 -17.41 23.24 0.56
C ILE A 43 -16.51 22.63 1.63
N LEU A 44 -15.26 22.39 1.31
CA LEU A 44 -14.25 21.77 2.17
C LEU A 44 -13.54 22.84 3.00
N THR A 45 -14.20 23.34 4.03
CA THR A 45 -13.74 24.49 4.82
C THR A 45 -12.71 24.17 5.90
N GLN A 46 -12.64 22.89 6.32
CA GLN A 46 -11.69 22.43 7.35
C GLN A 46 -10.38 21.97 6.70
N GLN A 47 -9.41 22.87 6.60
CA GLN A 47 -8.15 22.70 5.88
C GLN A 47 -7.56 21.27 5.99
N TRP A 48 -6.89 20.96 7.09
CA TRP A 48 -6.23 19.67 7.29
C TRP A 48 -7.17 18.48 7.30
N TYR A 49 -8.31 18.59 7.99
CA TYR A 49 -9.28 17.50 8.09
C TYR A 49 -9.92 17.19 6.73
N SER A 50 -10.32 18.23 6.00
CA SER A 50 -10.91 18.06 4.67
C SER A 50 -9.92 17.46 3.68
N LEU A 51 -8.65 17.87 3.71
CA LEU A 51 -7.61 17.29 2.87
C LEU A 51 -7.37 15.81 3.24
N TRP A 52 -7.33 15.48 4.54
CA TRP A 52 -7.17 14.11 5.01
C TRP A 52 -8.29 13.19 4.51
N THR A 53 -9.53 13.64 4.59
CA THR A 53 -10.67 12.84 4.12
C THR A 53 -10.58 12.56 2.62
N GLN A 54 -10.12 13.51 1.81
CA GLN A 54 -9.93 13.30 0.37
C GLN A 54 -8.79 12.30 0.08
N HIS A 55 -7.65 12.42 0.75
CA HIS A 55 -6.56 11.45 0.62
C HIS A 55 -6.98 10.05 1.03
N THR A 56 -7.66 9.92 2.18
CA THR A 56 -8.12 8.62 2.70
C THR A 56 -9.18 8.00 1.80
N LEU A 57 -10.07 8.80 1.23
CA LEU A 57 -11.09 8.32 0.29
C LEU A 57 -10.44 7.61 -0.90
N PHE A 58 -9.52 8.28 -1.59
CA PHE A 58 -8.90 7.70 -2.78
C PHE A 58 -7.93 6.58 -2.43
N ALA A 59 -7.05 6.77 -1.47
CA ALA A 59 -6.07 5.75 -1.07
C ALA A 59 -6.75 4.53 -0.42
N GLY A 60 -7.60 4.73 0.58
CA GLY A 60 -8.15 3.66 1.42
C GLY A 60 -9.29 2.91 0.77
N PHE A 61 -10.24 3.58 0.13
CA PHE A 61 -11.42 2.92 -0.41
C PHE A 61 -11.23 2.39 -1.84
N PHE A 62 -10.47 3.08 -2.68
CA PHE A 62 -10.32 2.68 -4.08
C PHE A 62 -9.03 1.90 -4.34
N PHE A 63 -7.88 2.47 -4.01
CA PHE A 63 -6.62 1.91 -4.46
C PHE A 63 -6.09 0.79 -3.57
N LEU A 64 -6.10 0.93 -2.26
CA LEU A 64 -5.50 -0.04 -1.36
C LEU A 64 -6.14 -1.43 -1.43
N PRO A 65 -7.48 -1.60 -1.39
CA PRO A 65 -8.10 -2.92 -1.51
C PRO A 65 -7.79 -3.60 -2.85
N SER A 66 -7.82 -2.83 -3.94
CA SER A 66 -7.52 -3.33 -5.29
C SER A 66 -6.07 -3.79 -5.40
N LEU A 67 -5.14 -2.99 -4.87
CA LEU A 67 -3.71 -3.32 -4.85
C LEU A 67 -3.42 -4.56 -4.02
N LEU A 68 -4.06 -4.70 -2.85
CA LEU A 68 -3.92 -5.89 -2.02
C LEU A 68 -4.43 -7.15 -2.73
N GLY A 69 -5.55 -7.05 -3.43
CA GLY A 69 -6.07 -8.15 -4.25
C GLY A 69 -5.09 -8.58 -5.33
N VAL A 70 -4.53 -7.62 -6.07
CA VAL A 70 -3.52 -7.87 -7.10
C VAL A 70 -2.23 -8.45 -6.49
N LEU A 71 -1.76 -7.93 -5.36
CA LEU A 71 -0.59 -8.45 -4.66
C LEU A 71 -0.79 -9.90 -4.24
N CYS A 72 -1.91 -10.21 -3.60
CA CYS A 72 -2.24 -11.58 -3.20
C CYS A 72 -2.27 -12.51 -4.41
N ALA A 73 -2.92 -12.11 -5.49
CA ALA A 73 -2.96 -12.88 -6.73
C ALA A 73 -1.56 -13.12 -7.31
N CYS A 74 -0.69 -12.10 -7.31
CA CYS A 74 0.70 -12.22 -7.78
C CYS A 74 1.53 -13.16 -6.90
N LEU A 75 1.42 -13.05 -5.57
CA LEU A 75 2.15 -13.90 -4.63
C LEU A 75 1.75 -15.39 -4.78
N TRP A 76 0.47 -15.67 -5.04
CA TRP A 76 0.00 -17.02 -5.30
C TRP A 76 0.37 -17.51 -6.70
N ARG A 77 0.25 -16.65 -7.71
CA ARG A 77 0.62 -17.02 -9.08
C ARG A 77 2.07 -17.49 -9.18
N MET A 78 3.00 -16.84 -8.49
CA MET A 78 4.41 -17.22 -8.48
C MET A 78 4.66 -18.64 -7.95
N GLU A 79 3.78 -19.16 -7.08
CA GLU A 79 3.87 -20.53 -6.59
C GLU A 79 3.26 -21.56 -7.55
N HIS A 80 2.26 -21.16 -8.32
CA HIS A 80 1.57 -22.06 -9.26
C HIS A 80 2.25 -22.13 -10.63
N CYS A 81 3.11 -21.18 -10.97
CA CYS A 81 3.87 -21.21 -12.20
C CYS A 81 4.99 -22.24 -12.14
N GLU A 82 5.25 -22.93 -13.27
CA GLU A 82 6.42 -23.79 -13.46
C GLU A 82 6.55 -24.96 -12.44
N HIS A 83 5.41 -25.48 -11.96
CA HIS A 83 5.36 -26.57 -10.95
C HIS A 83 6.04 -26.27 -9.61
N ASN A 84 6.28 -24.99 -9.30
CA ASN A 84 6.88 -24.57 -8.03
C ASN A 84 6.07 -25.01 -6.82
N TRP A 85 4.75 -25.20 -6.97
CA TRP A 85 3.89 -25.75 -5.93
C TRP A 85 4.33 -27.13 -5.45
N ASN A 86 4.69 -28.02 -6.37
CA ASN A 86 5.17 -29.35 -6.02
C ASN A 86 6.51 -29.31 -5.27
N ALA A 87 7.41 -28.43 -5.69
CA ALA A 87 8.67 -28.21 -5.00
C ALA A 87 8.46 -27.63 -3.59
N LEU A 88 7.50 -26.69 -3.44
CA LEU A 88 7.16 -26.11 -2.16
C LEU A 88 6.58 -27.14 -1.18
N MET A 89 5.71 -28.02 -1.65
CA MET A 89 5.11 -29.10 -0.84
C MET A 89 6.11 -30.18 -0.45
N SER A 90 7.20 -30.34 -1.21
CA SER A 90 8.29 -31.27 -0.89
C SER A 90 9.29 -30.70 0.12
N CYS A 91 9.22 -29.40 0.42
CA CYS A 91 10.10 -28.78 1.40
C CYS A 91 9.65 -29.07 2.83
N PRO A 92 10.54 -29.30 3.79
CA PRO A 92 10.22 -29.54 5.20
C PRO A 92 9.85 -28.23 5.92
N VAL A 93 8.97 -27.43 5.31
CA VAL A 93 8.48 -26.16 5.86
C VAL A 93 6.98 -26.27 6.11
N PRO A 94 6.51 -26.03 7.34
CA PRO A 94 5.09 -26.10 7.63
C PRO A 94 4.31 -25.03 6.88
N LEU A 95 3.14 -25.40 6.36
CA LEU A 95 2.28 -24.54 5.53
C LEU A 95 1.97 -23.18 6.18
N TRP A 96 1.76 -23.13 7.49
CA TRP A 96 1.47 -21.89 8.20
C TRP A 96 2.61 -20.87 8.12
N MET A 97 3.88 -21.32 7.99
CA MET A 97 5.02 -20.40 7.79
C MET A 97 5.01 -19.79 6.39
N ILE A 98 4.57 -20.55 5.38
CA ILE A 98 4.48 -20.07 4.00
C ILE A 98 3.38 -19.00 3.91
N PHE A 99 2.19 -19.31 4.44
CA PHE A 99 1.09 -18.35 4.49
C PHE A 99 1.43 -17.11 5.32
N GLY A 100 2.01 -17.33 6.51
CA GLY A 100 2.45 -16.25 7.40
C GLY A 100 3.49 -15.34 6.76
N GLY A 101 4.42 -15.89 5.98
CA GLY A 101 5.41 -15.10 5.22
C GLY A 101 4.76 -14.20 4.18
N LYS A 102 3.80 -14.73 3.41
CA LYS A 102 3.05 -13.95 2.42
C LYS A 102 2.20 -12.86 3.08
N LEU A 103 1.53 -13.18 4.17
CA LEU A 103 0.73 -12.22 4.94
C LEU A 103 1.62 -11.11 5.51
N ALA A 104 2.78 -11.45 6.06
CA ALA A 104 3.72 -10.46 6.61
C ALA A 104 4.24 -9.51 5.53
N VAL A 105 4.53 -10.01 4.32
CA VAL A 105 4.93 -9.17 3.17
C VAL A 105 3.78 -8.25 2.73
N ALA A 106 2.56 -8.76 2.65
CA ALA A 106 1.38 -7.96 2.32
C ALA A 106 1.12 -6.87 3.37
N ALA A 107 1.23 -7.20 4.65
CA ALA A 107 1.09 -6.25 5.76
C ALA A 107 2.19 -5.17 5.72
N ALA A 108 3.44 -5.55 5.47
CA ALA A 108 4.55 -4.60 5.36
C ALA A 108 4.36 -3.61 4.20
N LEU A 109 3.94 -4.09 3.02
CA LEU A 109 3.63 -3.20 1.89
C LEU A 109 2.45 -2.29 2.18
N SER A 110 1.39 -2.80 2.82
CA SER A 110 0.23 -1.99 3.22
C SER A 110 0.66 -0.89 4.20
N PHE A 111 1.48 -1.23 5.17
CA PHE A 111 2.01 -0.24 6.12
C PHE A 111 2.84 0.83 5.42
N LEU A 112 3.73 0.45 4.50
CA LEU A 112 4.55 1.39 3.73
C LEU A 112 3.69 2.31 2.85
N THR A 113 2.63 1.79 2.22
CA THR A 113 1.72 2.62 1.42
C THR A 113 0.95 3.60 2.28
N GLN A 114 0.51 3.20 3.48
CA GLN A 114 -0.17 4.11 4.40
C GLN A 114 0.78 5.19 4.93
N ALA A 115 2.02 4.82 5.26
CA ALA A 115 3.04 5.79 5.66
C ALA A 115 3.34 6.79 4.52
N ALA A 116 3.43 6.30 3.27
CA ALA A 116 3.60 7.15 2.10
C ALA A 116 2.39 8.08 1.88
N THR A 117 1.16 7.59 2.05
CA THR A 117 -0.06 8.41 1.99
C THR A 117 -0.02 9.53 3.03
N GLY A 118 0.39 9.23 4.26
CA GLY A 118 0.58 10.24 5.31
C GLY A 118 1.64 11.28 4.96
N ALA A 119 2.77 10.84 4.39
CA ALA A 119 3.81 11.77 3.94
C ALA A 119 3.32 12.69 2.81
N PHE A 120 2.62 12.15 1.82
CA PHE A 120 2.03 12.94 0.73
C PHE A 120 0.96 13.90 1.25
N TYR A 121 0.17 13.50 2.23
CA TYR A 121 -0.80 14.38 2.89
C TYR A 121 -0.12 15.60 3.52
N LEU A 122 0.95 15.40 4.29
CA LEU A 122 1.69 16.52 4.90
C LEU A 122 2.30 17.46 3.83
N ILE A 123 2.90 16.90 2.79
CA ILE A 123 3.46 17.68 1.67
C ILE A 123 2.36 18.48 0.98
N SER A 124 1.21 17.87 0.73
CA SER A 124 0.07 18.52 0.08
C SER A 124 -0.52 19.66 0.91
N GLY A 125 -0.58 19.50 2.24
CA GLY A 125 -1.04 20.54 3.15
C GLY A 125 -0.10 21.76 3.17
N VAL A 126 1.20 21.52 3.19
CA VAL A 126 2.21 22.60 3.07
C VAL A 126 2.09 23.29 1.71
N TYR A 127 1.92 22.53 0.63
CA TYR A 127 1.75 23.09 -0.72
C TYR A 127 0.46 23.94 -0.85
N ALA A 128 -0.63 23.53 -0.18
CA ALA A 128 -1.88 24.28 -0.14
C ALA A 128 -1.82 25.55 0.72
N GLY A 129 -0.70 25.78 1.44
CA GLY A 129 -0.50 26.99 2.23
C GLY A 129 -1.38 27.04 3.49
N PHE A 130 -1.55 25.92 4.19
CA PHE A 130 -2.35 25.89 5.41
C PHE A 130 -1.63 26.61 6.56
N ASP A 131 -2.28 27.66 7.09
CA ASP A 131 -1.79 28.45 8.22
C ASP A 131 -2.20 27.86 9.59
N ALA A 132 -3.22 27.01 9.59
CA ALA A 132 -3.70 26.36 10.80
C ALA A 132 -2.70 25.29 11.30
N PRO A 133 -2.47 25.18 12.63
CA PRO A 133 -1.69 24.07 13.17
C PRO A 133 -2.37 22.74 12.84
N LEU A 134 -1.56 21.68 12.74
CA LEU A 134 -2.07 20.32 12.59
C LEU A 134 -3.12 20.07 13.69
N PRO A 135 -4.28 19.45 13.37
CA PRO A 135 -5.30 19.16 14.38
C PRO A 135 -4.66 18.32 15.49
N PRO A 136 -4.94 18.62 16.76
CA PRO A 136 -4.55 17.75 17.86
C PRO A 136 -5.24 16.40 17.66
N GLU A 137 -4.53 15.32 17.94
CA GLU A 137 -5.04 13.94 17.93
C GLU A 137 -6.22 13.75 18.87
#